data_030d3728a4d9ac283d9f72a86ec4efa9
#
_entry.id   030d3728a4d9ac283d9f72a86ec4efa9
#
_cell.length_a   1.000
_cell.length_b   1.000
_cell.length_c   1.000
_cell.angle_alpha   90.00
_cell.angle_beta   90.00
_cell.angle_gamma   90.00
#
_symmetry.space_group_name_H-M   'P 1'
#
loop_
_entity.id
_entity.type
_entity.pdbx_description
1 polymer ?
#
loop_
_entity_poly.entity_id
_entity_poly.type
_entity_poly.pdbx_seq_one_letter_code
_entity_poly.pdbx_strand_id
1 'polypeptide(L)'
;VAHIFAFWESRAFYDSFMARSHDRLASAQAGTFKDAQVKLFDHRFDVKTGFEPRFTDADLVRVALCRVHEERAEHFTLMQEKVWNPAMAGSPGMLRGLFGEAPGHEFMVLSMWHSAAEHGKYRTERVERLALRAQIEADVASLTGDIVELEPSWTV
;
A
#
# COMPACT_ATOMS: atom_id res chain seq x y z
N VAL A 1 2.65 -2.54 16.34
CA VAL A 1 3.14 -3.13 15.07
C VAL A 1 3.89 -2.06 14.32
N ALA A 2 5.08 -2.36 13.80
CA ALA A 2 5.82 -1.50 12.89
C ALA A 2 5.64 -2.00 11.45
N HIS A 3 5.44 -1.07 10.53
CA HIS A 3 5.42 -1.33 9.09
C HIS A 3 6.68 -0.76 8.47
N ILE A 4 7.38 -1.57 7.69
CA ILE A 4 8.57 -1.16 6.94
C ILE A 4 8.24 -1.30 5.45
N PHE A 5 8.35 -0.21 4.72
CA PHE A 5 8.16 -0.18 3.28
C PHE A 5 9.52 -0.01 2.60
N ALA A 6 9.87 -0.95 1.73
CA ALA A 6 11.05 -0.86 0.90
C ALA A 6 10.66 -0.94 -0.57
N PHE A 7 11.18 -0.03 -1.37
CA PHE A 7 10.91 0.06 -2.80
C PHE A 7 12.16 -0.35 -3.56
N TRP A 8 11.97 -1.24 -4.51
CA TRP A 8 13.06 -1.79 -5.31
C TRP A 8 12.83 -1.48 -6.78
N GLU A 9 13.84 -1.03 -7.47
CA GLU A 9 13.76 -0.73 -8.90
C GLU A 9 13.44 -1.99 -9.73
N SER A 10 13.86 -3.16 -9.24
CA SER A 10 13.54 -4.43 -9.88
C SER A 10 13.65 -5.60 -8.91
N ARG A 11 13.06 -6.72 -9.27
CA ARG A 11 13.18 -7.99 -8.56
C ARG A 11 14.66 -8.41 -8.44
N ALA A 12 15.48 -8.19 -9.45
CA ALA A 12 16.90 -8.55 -9.44
C ALA A 12 17.68 -7.77 -8.36
N PHE A 13 17.37 -6.50 -8.13
CA PHE A 13 17.97 -5.73 -7.03
C PHE A 13 17.56 -6.27 -5.67
N TYR A 14 16.29 -6.59 -5.48
CA TYR A 14 15.82 -7.24 -4.25
C TYR A 14 16.53 -8.58 -4.00
N ASP A 15 16.58 -9.47 -4.99
CA ASP A 15 17.21 -10.79 -4.88
C ASP A 15 18.72 -10.65 -4.58
N SER A 16 19.39 -9.67 -5.19
CA SER A 16 20.79 -9.36 -4.90
C SER A 16 21.00 -8.87 -3.47
N PHE A 17 20.11 -8.05 -2.94
CA PHE A 17 20.14 -7.61 -1.55
C PHE A 17 19.94 -8.79 -0.60
N MET A 18 18.95 -9.63 -0.85
CA MET A 18 18.67 -10.81 -0.04
C MET A 18 19.87 -11.75 0.01
N ALA A 19 20.54 -11.98 -1.14
CA ALA A 19 21.70 -12.88 -1.23
C ALA A 19 22.98 -12.33 -0.56
N ARG A 20 23.16 -11.01 -0.47
CA ARG A 20 24.43 -10.40 -0.06
C ARG A 20 24.39 -9.69 1.28
N SER A 21 23.28 -9.09 1.63
CA SER A 21 23.22 -8.12 2.73
C SER A 21 22.19 -8.43 3.79
N HIS A 22 21.09 -9.08 3.42
CA HIS A 22 19.94 -9.30 4.30
C HIS A 22 20.34 -9.98 5.61
N ASP A 23 21.01 -11.14 5.55
CA ASP A 23 21.30 -11.93 6.74
C ASP A 23 22.21 -11.20 7.73
N ARG A 24 23.16 -10.42 7.20
CA ARG A 24 24.06 -9.61 8.03
C ARG A 24 23.29 -8.51 8.77
N LEU A 25 22.34 -7.84 8.08
CA LEU A 25 21.53 -6.79 8.67
C LEU A 25 20.50 -7.36 9.64
N ALA A 26 19.84 -8.45 9.28
CA ALA A 26 18.88 -9.14 10.13
C ALA A 26 19.56 -9.65 11.43
N SER A 27 20.77 -10.19 11.33
CA SER A 27 21.54 -10.61 12.51
C SER A 27 21.91 -9.45 13.44
N ALA A 28 22.20 -8.27 12.87
CA ALA A 28 22.50 -7.07 13.66
C ALA A 28 21.24 -6.53 14.41
N GLN A 29 20.06 -6.92 13.97
CA GLN A 29 18.77 -6.54 14.57
C GLN A 29 18.15 -7.68 15.38
N ALA A 30 18.87 -8.77 15.61
CA ALA A 30 18.37 -9.92 16.37
C ALA A 30 17.90 -9.48 17.77
N GLY A 31 16.67 -9.89 18.13
CA GLY A 31 16.05 -9.54 19.41
C GLY A 31 15.30 -8.20 19.45
N THR A 32 15.33 -7.38 18.39
CA THR A 32 14.58 -6.13 18.35
C THR A 32 13.08 -6.35 18.03
N PHE A 33 12.74 -7.42 17.32
CA PHE A 33 11.36 -7.82 17.06
C PHE A 33 11.16 -9.32 17.29
N LYS A 34 9.93 -9.69 17.64
CA LYS A 34 9.55 -11.09 17.93
C LYS A 34 9.19 -11.87 16.67
N ASP A 35 8.62 -11.19 15.70
CA ASP A 35 8.12 -11.78 14.45
C ASP A 35 8.15 -10.73 13.35
N ALA A 36 8.42 -11.17 12.11
CA ALA A 36 8.40 -10.33 10.93
C ALA A 36 7.71 -11.07 9.78
N GLN A 37 6.71 -10.45 9.18
CA GLN A 37 6.08 -10.93 7.96
C GLN A 37 6.51 -10.05 6.80
N VAL A 38 7.06 -10.67 5.77
CA VAL A 38 7.48 -9.98 4.55
C VAL A 38 6.58 -10.38 3.41
N LYS A 39 6.03 -9.38 2.71
CA LYS A 39 5.28 -9.58 1.47
C LYS A 39 5.90 -8.74 0.38
N LEU A 40 5.99 -9.31 -0.81
CA LEU A 40 6.44 -8.63 -2.02
C LEU A 40 5.25 -8.38 -2.93
N PHE A 41 5.13 -7.15 -3.40
CA PHE A 41 4.10 -6.75 -4.35
C PHE A 41 4.78 -6.19 -5.60
N ASP A 42 4.37 -6.66 -6.75
CA ASP A 42 4.73 -6.07 -8.02
C ASP A 42 3.89 -4.81 -8.24
N HIS A 43 4.54 -3.70 -8.55
CA HIS A 43 3.87 -2.44 -8.88
C HIS A 43 3.05 -2.60 -10.17
N ARG A 44 1.77 -2.27 -10.11
CA ARG A 44 0.85 -2.34 -11.25
C ARG A 44 0.62 -0.97 -11.86
N PHE A 45 0.30 0.02 -11.04
CA PHE A 45 0.11 1.41 -11.45
C PHE A 45 0.06 2.35 -10.24
N ASP A 46 0.24 3.62 -10.52
CA ASP A 46 0.10 4.68 -9.52
C ASP A 46 -1.38 4.98 -9.25
N VAL A 47 -1.71 5.22 -7.99
CA VAL A 47 -3.02 5.75 -7.60
C VAL A 47 -3.13 7.21 -8.04
N LYS A 48 -2.04 7.95 -7.93
CA LYS A 48 -1.88 9.31 -8.45
C LYS A 48 -0.57 9.37 -9.20
N THR A 49 -0.61 9.88 -10.42
CA THR A 49 0.53 9.91 -11.34
C THR A 49 1.79 10.49 -10.70
N GLY A 50 2.92 9.88 -10.99
CA GLY A 50 4.23 10.31 -10.50
C GLY A 50 4.51 9.85 -9.08
N PHE A 51 4.21 8.60 -8.78
CA PHE A 51 4.61 8.01 -7.52
C PHE A 51 6.13 8.04 -7.37
N GLU A 52 6.58 8.72 -6.33
CA GLU A 52 7.95 8.65 -5.84
C GLU A 52 7.89 8.11 -4.41
N PRO A 53 8.81 7.21 -4.01
CA PRO A 53 8.86 6.68 -2.65
C PRO A 53 9.44 7.71 -1.67
N ARG A 54 8.87 8.90 -1.68
CA ARG A 54 9.23 10.01 -0.79
C ARG A 54 8.14 10.16 0.26
N PHE A 55 8.51 10.07 1.52
CA PHE A 55 7.58 10.12 2.66
C PHE A 55 7.64 11.42 3.43
N THR A 56 8.64 12.25 3.20
CA THR A 56 8.95 13.44 4.03
C THR A 56 7.88 14.53 4.05
N ASP A 57 6.95 14.52 3.10
CA ASP A 57 5.85 15.48 3.00
C ASP A 57 4.47 14.87 3.38
N ALA A 58 4.48 13.65 3.86
CA ALA A 58 3.29 12.94 4.32
C ALA A 58 3.27 12.82 5.84
N ASP A 59 2.14 13.14 6.47
CA ASP A 59 1.93 12.90 7.89
C ASP A 59 1.32 11.52 8.14
N LEU A 60 0.71 10.93 7.11
CA LEU A 60 -0.04 9.70 7.24
C LEU A 60 0.14 8.81 6.02
N VAL A 61 0.39 7.53 6.28
CA VAL A 61 0.35 6.46 5.29
C VAL A 61 -0.80 5.52 5.60
N ARG A 62 -1.62 5.23 4.61
CA ARG A 62 -2.67 4.22 4.67
C ARG A 62 -2.26 3.03 3.83
N VAL A 63 -2.24 1.86 4.44
CA VAL A 63 -2.09 0.58 3.77
C VAL A 63 -3.42 -0.14 3.76
N ALA A 64 -3.84 -0.66 2.62
CA ALA A 64 -4.93 -1.62 2.50
C ALA A 64 -4.40 -2.89 1.86
N LEU A 65 -4.66 -4.02 2.47
CA LEU A 65 -4.32 -5.34 1.96
C LEU A 65 -5.62 -6.08 1.67
N CYS A 66 -5.79 -6.48 0.42
CA CYS A 66 -6.98 -7.16 -0.07
C CYS A 66 -6.61 -8.56 -0.53
N ARG A 67 -7.34 -9.56 -0.09
CA ARG A 67 -7.36 -10.86 -0.74
C ARG A 67 -8.64 -10.95 -1.55
N VAL A 68 -8.51 -11.17 -2.84
CA VAL A 68 -9.60 -11.09 -3.80
C VAL A 68 -9.95 -12.50 -4.28
N HIS A 69 -11.24 -12.74 -4.56
CA HIS A 69 -11.66 -13.98 -5.21
C HIS A 69 -11.04 -14.08 -6.60
N GLU A 70 -10.52 -15.26 -6.97
CA GLU A 70 -9.79 -15.46 -8.23
C GLU A 70 -10.57 -14.96 -9.44
N GLU A 71 -11.84 -15.35 -9.54
CA GLU A 71 -12.75 -14.97 -10.61
C GLU A 71 -13.11 -13.48 -10.65
N ARG A 72 -12.74 -12.72 -9.61
CA ARG A 72 -13.02 -11.29 -9.45
C ARG A 72 -11.78 -10.41 -9.55
N ALA A 73 -10.58 -11.00 -9.68
CA ALA A 73 -9.32 -10.28 -9.66
C ALA A 73 -9.20 -9.21 -10.76
N GLU A 74 -9.64 -9.53 -11.97
CA GLU A 74 -9.66 -8.57 -13.08
C GLU A 74 -10.64 -7.43 -12.83
N HIS A 75 -11.84 -7.73 -12.33
CA HIS A 75 -12.84 -6.72 -11.99
C HIS A 75 -12.33 -5.81 -10.87
N PHE A 76 -11.74 -6.38 -9.81
CA PHE A 76 -11.15 -5.62 -8.71
C PHE A 76 -10.07 -4.65 -9.20
N THR A 77 -9.15 -5.11 -10.05
CA THR A 77 -8.11 -4.29 -10.65
C THR A 77 -8.70 -3.16 -11.50
N LEU A 78 -9.69 -3.46 -12.33
CA LEU A 78 -10.40 -2.46 -13.13
C LEU A 78 -11.10 -1.42 -12.26
N MET A 79 -11.76 -1.84 -11.18
CA MET A 79 -12.44 -0.94 -10.25
C MET A 79 -11.44 -0.08 -9.48
N GLN A 80 -10.28 -0.63 -9.14
CA GLN A 80 -9.20 0.17 -8.55
C GLN A 80 -8.80 1.32 -9.50
N GLU A 81 -8.55 0.99 -10.77
CA GLU A 81 -8.15 1.98 -11.78
C GLU A 81 -9.26 3.00 -12.11
N LYS A 82 -10.50 2.57 -12.30
CA LYS A 82 -11.59 3.40 -12.82
C LYS A 82 -12.44 4.10 -11.75
N VAL A 83 -12.46 3.59 -10.53
CA VAL A 83 -13.32 4.10 -9.47
C VAL A 83 -12.49 4.66 -8.31
N TRP A 84 -11.61 3.84 -7.73
CA TRP A 84 -10.86 4.23 -6.55
C TRP A 84 -9.77 5.27 -6.83
N ASN A 85 -8.92 5.02 -7.83
CA ASN A 85 -7.79 5.91 -8.13
C ASN A 85 -8.23 7.34 -8.47
N PRO A 86 -9.20 7.58 -9.37
CA PRO A 86 -9.64 8.94 -9.66
C PRO A 86 -10.24 9.64 -8.45
N ALA A 87 -10.98 8.90 -7.62
CA ALA A 87 -11.59 9.46 -6.41
C ALA A 87 -10.54 9.81 -5.35
N MET A 88 -9.52 8.98 -5.17
CA MET A 88 -8.41 9.23 -4.25
C MET A 88 -7.54 10.39 -4.77
N ALA A 89 -7.09 10.31 -6.02
CA ALA A 89 -6.22 11.33 -6.62
C ALA A 89 -6.86 12.73 -6.64
N GLY A 90 -8.17 12.81 -6.81
CA GLY A 90 -8.95 14.05 -6.75
C GLY A 90 -9.36 14.49 -5.33
N SER A 91 -8.91 13.81 -4.29
CA SER A 91 -9.22 14.19 -2.91
C SER A 91 -8.17 15.18 -2.38
N PRO A 92 -8.59 16.25 -1.67
CA PRO A 92 -7.67 17.14 -0.98
C PRO A 92 -6.75 16.33 -0.05
N GLY A 93 -5.49 16.72 0.02
CA GLY A 93 -4.49 16.09 0.88
C GLY A 93 -3.95 14.74 0.41
N MET A 94 -4.52 14.12 -0.63
CA MET A 94 -3.91 12.94 -1.24
C MET A 94 -2.64 13.34 -1.99
N LEU A 95 -1.49 12.89 -1.51
CA LEU A 95 -0.18 13.24 -2.08
C LEU A 95 0.20 12.28 -3.20
N ARG A 96 0.29 11.00 -2.88
CA ARG A 96 0.69 9.93 -3.80
C ARG A 96 0.21 8.57 -3.31
N GLY A 97 0.28 7.59 -4.18
CA GLY A 97 -0.03 6.21 -3.82
C GLY A 97 0.21 5.26 -4.97
N LEU A 98 0.28 4.00 -4.63
CA LEU A 98 0.46 2.91 -5.58
C LEU A 98 -0.51 1.77 -5.33
N PHE A 99 -0.72 0.99 -6.38
CA PHE A 99 -1.41 -0.29 -6.37
C PHE A 99 -0.44 -1.38 -6.77
N GLY A 100 -0.32 -2.39 -5.94
CA GLY A 100 0.56 -3.53 -6.14
C GLY A 100 -0.19 -4.85 -6.04
N GLU A 101 0.36 -5.87 -6.68
CA GLU A 101 -0.17 -7.22 -6.71
C GLU A 101 0.89 -8.23 -6.29
N ALA A 102 0.48 -9.23 -5.50
CA ALA A 102 1.28 -10.38 -5.12
C ALA A 102 0.60 -11.68 -5.57
N PRO A 103 1.33 -12.80 -5.63
CA PRO A 103 0.74 -14.10 -5.97
C PRO A 103 -0.43 -14.47 -5.07
N GLY A 104 -1.41 -15.19 -5.61
CA GLY A 104 -2.60 -15.63 -4.88
C GLY A 104 -3.68 -14.56 -4.75
N HIS A 105 -3.74 -13.64 -5.71
CA HIS A 105 -4.74 -12.56 -5.78
C HIS A 105 -4.73 -11.68 -4.51
N GLU A 106 -3.54 -11.44 -3.98
CA GLU A 106 -3.32 -10.47 -2.93
C GLU A 106 -2.94 -9.12 -3.54
N PHE A 107 -3.62 -8.08 -3.09
CA PHE A 107 -3.40 -6.71 -3.58
C PHE A 107 -3.11 -5.76 -2.43
N MET A 108 -2.30 -4.76 -2.72
CA MET A 108 -1.97 -3.68 -1.78
C MET A 108 -2.30 -2.33 -2.40
N VAL A 109 -3.00 -1.50 -1.65
CA VAL A 109 -3.12 -0.06 -1.93
C VAL A 109 -2.35 0.68 -0.85
N LEU A 110 -1.29 1.35 -1.26
CA LEU A 110 -0.54 2.27 -0.40
C LEU A 110 -0.91 3.69 -0.80
N SER A 111 -1.29 4.50 0.16
CA SER A 111 -1.62 5.92 -0.09
C SER A 111 -1.04 6.81 0.99
N MET A 112 -0.50 7.95 0.57
CA MET A 112 0.13 8.95 1.41
C MET A 112 -0.72 10.21 1.43
N TRP A 113 -0.91 10.75 2.62
CA TRP A 113 -1.80 11.89 2.87
C TRP A 113 -1.07 12.98 3.65
N HIS A 114 -1.40 14.20 3.32
CA HIS A 114 -0.85 15.36 4.01
C HIS A 114 -1.27 15.40 5.49
N SER A 115 -2.49 14.90 5.81
CA SER A 115 -2.95 14.84 7.19
C SER A 115 -3.99 13.75 7.44
N ALA A 116 -4.09 13.33 8.70
CA ALA A 116 -5.12 12.42 9.17
C ALA A 116 -6.55 13.00 8.98
N ALA A 117 -6.70 14.31 9.09
CA ALA A 117 -7.98 15.00 8.91
C ALA A 117 -8.49 14.88 7.47
N GLU A 118 -7.62 15.09 6.47
CA GLU A 118 -7.97 14.99 5.06
C GLU A 118 -8.29 13.55 4.64
N HIS A 119 -7.48 12.59 5.11
CA HIS A 119 -7.80 11.17 4.93
C HIS A 119 -9.13 10.81 5.60
N GLY A 120 -9.39 11.28 6.81
CA GLY A 120 -10.65 11.07 7.53
C GLY A 120 -11.85 11.60 6.77
N LYS A 121 -11.73 12.78 6.18
CA LYS A 121 -12.77 13.39 5.33
C LYS A 121 -13.02 12.54 4.08
N TYR A 122 -11.97 12.13 3.36
CA TYR A 122 -12.11 11.21 2.22
C TYR A 122 -12.86 9.94 2.62
N ARG A 123 -12.47 9.32 3.74
CA ARG A 123 -13.11 8.10 4.23
C ARG A 123 -14.59 8.29 4.50
N THR A 124 -14.95 9.35 5.21
CA THR A 124 -16.34 9.58 5.64
C THR A 124 -17.27 9.99 4.48
N GLU A 125 -16.75 10.81 3.56
CA GLU A 125 -17.58 11.38 2.49
C GLU A 125 -17.68 10.51 1.24
N ARG A 126 -16.70 9.60 1.02
CA ARG A 126 -16.57 8.93 -0.28
C ARG A 126 -16.54 7.41 -0.23
N VAL A 127 -15.90 6.80 0.78
CA VAL A 127 -15.56 5.38 0.75
C VAL A 127 -16.79 4.48 0.61
N GLU A 128 -17.85 4.72 1.37
CA GLU A 128 -19.07 3.89 1.29
C GLU A 128 -19.66 3.88 -0.12
N ARG A 129 -19.82 5.04 -0.73
CA ARG A 129 -20.36 5.15 -2.09
C ARG A 129 -19.42 4.52 -3.14
N LEU A 130 -18.11 4.67 -2.97
CA LEU A 130 -17.13 4.04 -3.86
C LEU A 130 -17.14 2.52 -3.71
N ALA A 131 -17.26 2.01 -2.50
CA ALA A 131 -17.34 0.59 -2.20
C ALA A 131 -18.55 -0.07 -2.88
N LEU A 132 -19.72 0.56 -2.80
CA LEU A 132 -20.91 0.11 -3.51
C LEU A 132 -20.71 0.12 -5.04
N ARG A 133 -20.18 1.22 -5.57
CA ARG A 133 -19.93 1.35 -7.01
C ARG A 133 -18.90 0.33 -7.53
N ALA A 134 -17.87 0.08 -6.76
CA ALA A 134 -16.81 -0.88 -7.08
C ALA A 134 -17.18 -2.33 -6.76
N GLN A 135 -18.33 -2.57 -6.16
CA GLN A 135 -18.77 -3.92 -5.73
C GLN A 135 -17.75 -4.64 -4.84
N ILE A 136 -17.09 -3.89 -3.96
CA ILE A 136 -15.95 -4.41 -3.18
C ILE A 136 -16.30 -5.65 -2.37
N GLU A 137 -17.51 -5.73 -1.83
CA GLU A 137 -17.99 -6.87 -1.04
C GLU A 137 -18.09 -8.17 -1.86
N ALA A 138 -18.33 -8.05 -3.18
CA ALA A 138 -18.36 -9.20 -4.07
C ALA A 138 -16.96 -9.61 -4.55
N ASP A 139 -16.02 -8.68 -4.52
CA ASP A 139 -14.66 -8.92 -5.02
C ASP A 139 -13.74 -9.51 -3.95
N VAL A 140 -13.86 -9.07 -2.69
CA VAL A 140 -12.86 -9.37 -1.67
C VAL A 140 -13.27 -10.50 -0.75
N ALA A 141 -12.37 -11.47 -0.56
CA ALA A 141 -12.48 -12.49 0.46
C ALA A 141 -12.06 -11.95 1.83
N SER A 142 -11.12 -10.99 1.86
CA SER A 142 -10.74 -10.27 3.08
C SER A 142 -10.11 -8.93 2.75
N LEU A 143 -10.36 -7.96 3.61
CA LEU A 143 -9.77 -6.62 3.56
C LEU A 143 -9.25 -6.28 4.95
N THR A 144 -7.96 -6.02 5.03
CA THR A 144 -7.31 -5.49 6.22
C THR A 144 -6.56 -4.21 5.88
N GLY A 145 -6.17 -3.47 6.88
CA GLY A 145 -5.30 -2.35 6.62
C GLY A 145 -5.13 -1.44 7.83
N ASP A 146 -4.04 -0.72 7.76
CA ASP A 146 -3.58 0.12 8.84
C ASP A 146 -3.39 1.56 8.38
N ILE A 147 -3.53 2.45 9.33
CA ILE A 147 -3.10 3.84 9.24
C ILE A 147 -1.84 3.92 10.09
N VAL A 148 -0.74 4.34 9.48
CA VAL A 148 0.55 4.44 10.15
C VAL A 148 1.06 5.86 10.10
N GLU A 149 1.59 6.32 11.23
CA GLU A 149 2.37 7.53 11.31
C GLU A 149 3.82 7.22 10.92
N LEU A 150 4.46 8.17 10.28
CA LEU A 150 5.84 8.01 9.86
C LEU A 150 6.78 8.25 11.05
N GLU A 151 7.80 7.42 11.19
CA GLU A 151 8.91 7.64 12.10
C GLU A 151 10.04 8.36 11.35
N PRO A 152 10.23 9.68 11.58
CA PRO A 152 11.17 10.48 10.78
C PRO A 152 12.61 9.97 10.83
N SER A 153 13.02 9.38 11.95
CA SER A 153 14.37 8.85 12.11
C SER A 153 14.64 7.57 11.30
N TRP A 154 13.61 6.94 10.77
CA TRP A 154 13.67 5.71 9.96
C TRP A 154 13.38 5.96 8.48
N THR A 155 12.99 7.19 8.14
CA THR A 155 12.66 7.54 6.75
C THR A 155 13.93 8.05 6.05
N VAL A 156 14.30 7.42 4.95
CA VAL A 156 15.48 7.75 4.14
C VAL A 156 15.07 8.08 2.71
#